data_57708ef6d74008086ceaebdf4d9497f4
#
_entry.id   57708ef6d74008086ceaebdf4d9497f4
#
_cell.length_a   1.000
_cell.length_b   1.000
_cell.length_c   1.000
_cell.angle_alpha   90.00
_cell.angle_beta   90.00
_cell.angle_gamma   90.00
#
_symmetry.space_group_name_H-M   'P 1'
#
loop_
_entity.id
_entity.type
_entity.pdbx_description
1 polymer ?
#
loop_
_entity_poly.entity_id
_entity_poly.type
_entity_poly.pdbx_seq_one_letter_code
_entity_poly.pdbx_strand_id
1 'polypeptide(L)'
;NGELIRAASGERVNYIMSKVAPSGITGNTSFGRLLNEPDLVKLATKAMDLLFKATNTKKHGFFTADFKEDSNGIPYITEINIRMVAFNYSFALGGANFSEDILALMSNDPTFDRTFKMYDFEPGTIFLRDVDVEPILMKESDLTKL
;
A
#
# COMPACT_ATOMS: atom_id res chain seq x y z
N ASN A 1 15.03 -10.47 -9.62
CA ASN A 1 15.79 -9.88 -10.73
C ASN A 1 15.79 -8.34 -10.73
N GLY A 2 15.17 -7.69 -9.77
CA GLY A 2 15.18 -6.23 -9.61
C GLY A 2 14.11 -5.49 -10.41
N GLU A 3 13.20 -6.19 -11.04
CA GLU A 3 12.04 -5.60 -11.72
C GLU A 3 10.85 -5.50 -10.76
N LEU A 4 10.08 -4.40 -10.87
CA LEU A 4 8.82 -4.25 -10.16
C LEU A 4 7.78 -5.16 -10.82
N ILE A 5 7.17 -6.06 -10.06
CA ILE A 5 6.19 -7.03 -10.58
C ILE A 5 4.76 -6.63 -10.17
N ARG A 6 4.58 -6.17 -8.93
CA ARG A 6 3.26 -5.80 -8.40
C ARG A 6 3.35 -4.49 -7.65
N ALA A 7 2.29 -3.70 -7.76
CA ALA A 7 2.13 -2.47 -6.98
C ALA A 7 0.66 -2.23 -6.68
N ALA A 8 0.38 -1.52 -5.59
CA ALA A 8 -0.91 -0.96 -5.23
C ALA A 8 -0.71 0.32 -4.45
N SER A 9 -1.69 1.19 -4.43
CA SER A 9 -1.70 2.42 -3.64
C SER A 9 -2.94 2.51 -2.75
N GLY A 10 -2.80 3.22 -1.64
CA GLY A 10 -3.89 3.45 -0.71
C GLY A 10 -3.62 4.67 0.16
N GLU A 11 -4.70 5.31 0.59
CA GLU A 11 -4.68 6.48 1.46
C GLU A 11 -5.02 6.09 2.89
N ARG A 12 -4.30 6.67 3.83
CA ARG A 12 -4.62 6.61 5.26
C ARG A 12 -5.39 7.86 5.64
N VAL A 13 -6.68 7.70 5.93
CA VAL A 13 -7.55 8.83 6.29
C VAL A 13 -7.57 9.04 7.80
N ASN A 14 -7.70 7.94 8.56
CA ASN A 14 -7.76 7.99 10.01
C ASN A 14 -6.90 6.89 10.65
N TYR A 15 -6.49 7.11 11.89
CA TYR A 15 -5.65 6.19 12.64
C TYR A 15 -6.36 5.69 13.90
N ILE A 16 -6.10 4.44 14.27
CA ILE A 16 -6.58 3.86 15.54
C ILE A 16 -5.97 4.69 16.69
N MET A 17 -6.82 5.06 17.66
CA MET A 17 -6.44 5.86 18.82
C MET A 17 -5.80 7.23 18.49
N SER A 18 -6.10 7.80 17.33
CA SER A 18 -5.57 9.11 16.93
C SER A 18 -5.81 10.23 17.94
N LYS A 19 -6.93 10.15 18.69
CA LYS A 19 -7.30 11.15 19.72
C LYS A 19 -6.37 11.18 20.93
N VAL A 20 -5.64 10.10 21.21
CA VAL A 20 -4.73 10.01 22.37
C VAL A 20 -3.26 10.19 21.97
N ALA A 21 -2.96 10.18 20.70
CA ALA A 21 -1.62 10.42 20.18
C ALA A 21 -1.36 11.92 20.04
N PRO A 22 -0.26 12.48 20.58
CA PRO A 22 0.05 13.91 20.45
C PRO A 22 0.11 14.43 19.01
N SER A 23 0.53 13.58 18.06
CA SER A 23 0.60 13.90 16.63
C SER A 23 -0.69 13.55 15.86
N GLY A 24 -1.66 12.87 16.49
CA GLY A 24 -2.81 12.27 15.80
C GLY A 24 -2.46 11.07 14.93
N ILE A 25 -1.19 10.66 14.87
CA ILE A 25 -0.68 9.56 14.03
C ILE A 25 -0.17 8.45 14.94
N THR A 26 -0.69 7.23 14.78
CA THR A 26 -0.36 6.07 15.62
C THR A 26 0.28 4.92 14.84
N GLY A 27 0.51 5.08 13.54
CA GLY A 27 1.05 4.01 12.68
C GLY A 27 0.01 2.97 12.23
N ASN A 28 -1.13 2.82 12.92
CA ASN A 28 -2.20 1.90 12.57
C ASN A 28 -3.40 2.64 11.99
N THR A 29 -3.72 2.37 10.73
CA THR A 29 -4.86 2.97 10.02
C THR A 29 -6.16 2.30 10.46
N SER A 30 -7.16 3.10 10.82
CA SER A 30 -8.53 2.64 11.10
C SER A 30 -9.46 2.82 9.91
N PHE A 31 -9.26 3.90 9.16
CA PHE A 31 -10.02 4.20 7.95
C PHE A 31 -9.08 4.62 6.83
N GLY A 32 -9.26 4.04 5.65
CA GLY A 32 -8.49 4.39 4.45
C GLY A 32 -9.25 4.09 3.17
N ARG A 33 -8.63 4.49 2.06
CA ARG A 33 -9.14 4.27 0.71
C ARG A 33 -8.14 3.45 -0.09
N LEU A 34 -8.65 2.54 -0.93
CA LEU A 34 -7.84 1.91 -1.96
C LEU A 34 -7.84 2.83 -3.19
N LEU A 35 -6.65 3.12 -3.71
CA LEU A 35 -6.46 4.14 -4.75
C LEU A 35 -5.79 3.56 -5.99
N ASN A 36 -5.99 4.23 -7.12
CA ASN A 36 -5.35 3.94 -8.40
C ASN A 36 -4.42 5.10 -8.78
N GLU A 37 -3.27 5.20 -8.09
CA GLU A 37 -2.33 6.32 -8.21
C GLU A 37 -1.01 5.87 -8.85
N PRO A 38 -0.94 5.75 -10.19
CA PRO A 38 0.26 5.29 -10.89
C PRO A 38 1.45 6.25 -10.70
N ASP A 39 1.22 7.52 -10.48
CA ASP A 39 2.30 8.50 -10.30
C ASP A 39 3.01 8.33 -8.95
N LEU A 40 2.29 7.94 -7.90
CA LEU A 40 2.91 7.54 -6.63
C LEU A 40 3.80 6.31 -6.80
N VAL A 41 3.34 5.32 -7.58
CA VAL A 41 4.13 4.11 -7.88
C VAL A 41 5.40 4.47 -8.66
N LYS A 42 5.33 5.37 -9.64
CA LYS A 42 6.49 5.86 -10.38
C LYS A 42 7.48 6.57 -9.47
N LEU A 43 6.99 7.42 -8.57
CA LEU A 43 7.82 8.17 -7.63
C LEU A 43 8.51 7.23 -6.63
N ALA A 44 7.78 6.26 -6.07
CA ALA A 44 8.33 5.22 -5.21
C ALA A 44 9.41 4.40 -5.93
N THR A 45 9.14 3.96 -7.16
CA THR A 45 10.10 3.18 -7.97
C THR A 45 11.38 3.95 -8.21
N LYS A 46 11.28 5.23 -8.59
CA LYS A 46 12.43 6.12 -8.78
C LYS A 46 13.26 6.25 -7.50
N ALA A 47 12.62 6.45 -6.36
CA ALA A 47 13.32 6.55 -5.08
C ALA A 47 14.03 5.24 -4.72
N MET A 48 13.38 4.10 -4.95
CA MET A 48 13.97 2.78 -4.74
C MET A 48 15.18 2.55 -5.67
N ASP A 49 15.10 2.95 -6.94
CA ASP A 49 16.22 2.84 -7.88
C ASP A 49 17.44 3.65 -7.39
N LEU A 50 17.22 4.86 -6.90
CA LEU A 50 18.29 5.69 -6.34
C LEU A 50 18.89 5.08 -5.08
N LEU A 51 18.05 4.54 -4.18
CA LEU A 51 18.47 3.90 -2.95
C LEU A 51 19.36 2.67 -3.24
N PHE A 52 18.91 1.76 -4.09
CA PHE A 52 19.65 0.56 -4.44
C PHE A 52 20.95 0.89 -5.19
N LYS A 53 20.94 1.91 -6.04
CA LYS A 53 22.16 2.40 -6.68
C LYS A 53 23.14 2.99 -5.66
N ALA A 54 22.68 3.81 -4.73
CA ALA A 54 23.52 4.43 -3.71
C ALA A 54 24.13 3.42 -2.75
N THR A 55 23.39 2.37 -2.41
CA THR A 55 23.84 1.30 -1.50
C THR A 55 24.57 0.16 -2.19
N ASN A 56 24.65 0.17 -3.52
CA ASN A 56 25.23 -0.91 -4.34
C ASN A 56 24.62 -2.29 -3.98
N THR A 57 23.31 -2.34 -3.73
CA THR A 57 22.59 -3.57 -3.37
C THR A 57 21.64 -3.98 -4.48
N LYS A 58 21.25 -5.26 -4.52
CA LYS A 58 20.29 -5.78 -5.50
C LYS A 58 18.87 -5.47 -5.06
N LYS A 59 18.05 -5.00 -6.00
CA LYS A 59 16.61 -4.84 -5.76
C LYS A 59 15.98 -6.21 -5.54
N HIS A 60 15.41 -6.41 -4.35
CA HIS A 60 14.71 -7.64 -4.01
C HIS A 60 13.85 -7.43 -2.79
N GLY A 61 12.64 -7.98 -2.78
CA GLY A 61 11.75 -7.98 -1.64
C GLY A 61 10.49 -7.15 -1.84
N PHE A 62 9.78 -6.94 -0.74
CA PHE A 62 8.58 -6.14 -0.65
C PHE A 62 8.91 -4.81 0.05
N PHE A 63 8.42 -3.72 -0.50
CA PHE A 63 8.66 -2.37 0.01
C PHE A 63 7.36 -1.59 0.09
N THR A 64 7.22 -0.83 1.15
CA THR A 64 6.17 0.17 1.31
C THR A 64 6.80 1.55 1.35
N ALA A 65 6.39 2.44 0.45
CA ALA A 65 6.74 3.85 0.51
C ALA A 65 5.56 4.64 1.06
N ASP A 66 5.80 5.37 2.14
CA ASP A 66 4.84 6.27 2.75
C ASP A 66 5.04 7.69 2.22
N PHE A 67 3.94 8.36 1.90
CA PHE A 67 3.92 9.71 1.36
C PHE A 67 3.12 10.65 2.25
N LYS A 68 3.47 11.91 2.20
CA LYS A 68 2.63 13.02 2.65
C LYS A 68 2.57 14.07 1.56
N GLU A 69 1.38 14.61 1.35
CA GLU A 69 1.18 15.74 0.45
C GLU A 69 1.39 17.06 1.20
N ASP A 70 1.93 18.04 0.48
CA ASP A 70 1.97 19.42 0.95
C ASP A 70 0.61 20.13 0.73
N SER A 71 0.54 21.42 1.04
CA SER A 71 -0.67 22.23 0.86
C SER A 71 -1.12 22.39 -0.60
N ASN A 72 -0.28 22.03 -1.56
CA ASN A 72 -0.56 22.08 -2.99
C ASN A 72 -0.91 20.68 -3.56
N GLY A 73 -0.98 19.66 -2.70
CA GLY A 73 -1.23 18.28 -3.11
C GLY A 73 0.00 17.58 -3.72
N ILE A 74 1.22 18.12 -3.51
CA ILE A 74 2.44 17.51 -4.03
C ILE A 74 2.90 16.42 -3.06
N PRO A 75 3.03 15.15 -3.50
CA PRO A 75 3.44 14.05 -2.65
C PRO A 75 4.95 14.02 -2.41
N TYR A 76 5.35 13.86 -1.16
CA TYR A 76 6.73 13.66 -0.72
C TYR A 76 6.86 12.34 0.00
N ILE A 77 7.90 11.56 -0.31
CA ILE A 77 8.22 10.33 0.40
C ILE A 77 8.71 10.70 1.81
N THR A 78 8.08 10.12 2.81
CA THR A 78 8.44 10.32 4.22
C THR A 78 9.15 9.13 4.83
N GLU A 79 8.84 7.92 4.34
CA GLU A 79 9.40 6.68 4.87
C GLU A 79 9.39 5.58 3.81
N ILE A 80 10.39 4.70 3.85
CA ILE A 80 10.42 3.46 3.09
C ILE A 80 10.60 2.29 4.06
N ASN A 81 9.64 1.38 4.08
CA ASN A 81 9.63 0.20 4.92
C ASN A 81 9.85 -1.07 4.09
N ILE A 82 10.69 -1.98 4.59
CA ILE A 82 10.93 -3.31 3.98
C ILE A 82 9.92 -4.36 4.46
N ARG A 83 8.68 -3.97 4.60
CA ARG A 83 7.57 -4.81 5.08
C ARG A 83 6.26 -4.40 4.45
N MET A 84 5.26 -5.28 4.55
CA MET A 84 3.88 -4.96 4.21
C MET A 84 3.29 -3.91 5.16
N VAL A 85 2.34 -3.15 4.67
CA VAL A 85 1.56 -2.20 5.49
C VAL A 85 0.65 -2.93 6.48
N ALA A 86 0.26 -2.24 7.55
CA ALA A 86 -0.64 -2.79 8.55
C ALA A 86 -2.03 -3.19 7.99
N PHE A 87 -2.44 -2.58 6.88
CA PHE A 87 -3.72 -2.88 6.19
C PHE A 87 -3.55 -3.74 4.93
N ASN A 88 -2.48 -4.56 4.87
CA ASN A 88 -2.23 -5.44 3.71
C ASN A 88 -3.39 -6.40 3.42
N TYR A 89 -4.11 -6.84 4.46
CA TYR A 89 -5.30 -7.68 4.29
C TYR A 89 -6.43 -6.93 3.57
N SER A 90 -6.57 -5.62 3.80
CA SER A 90 -7.53 -4.79 3.05
C SER A 90 -7.20 -4.73 1.55
N PHE A 91 -5.92 -4.68 1.19
CA PHE A 91 -5.49 -4.82 -0.20
C PHE A 91 -5.88 -6.19 -0.78
N ALA A 92 -5.66 -7.29 -0.03
CA ALA A 92 -6.01 -8.64 -0.47
C ALA A 92 -7.52 -8.78 -0.70
N LEU A 93 -8.35 -8.25 0.19
CA LEU A 93 -9.81 -8.22 0.02
C LEU A 93 -10.23 -7.41 -1.21
N GLY A 94 -9.50 -6.34 -1.55
CA GLY A 94 -9.69 -5.55 -2.77
C GLY A 94 -9.13 -6.22 -4.03
N GLY A 95 -8.56 -7.42 -3.94
CA GLY A 95 -8.01 -8.17 -5.06
C GLY A 95 -6.49 -8.05 -5.23
N ALA A 96 -5.79 -7.26 -4.39
CA ALA A 96 -4.33 -7.12 -4.41
C ALA A 96 -3.67 -8.04 -3.36
N ASN A 97 -3.67 -9.35 -3.63
CA ASN A 97 -3.13 -10.34 -2.69
C ASN A 97 -1.61 -10.51 -2.84
N PHE A 98 -0.85 -9.54 -2.31
CA PHE A 98 0.61 -9.58 -2.32
C PHE A 98 1.21 -10.82 -1.63
N SER A 99 0.53 -11.40 -0.65
CA SER A 99 1.01 -12.61 0.03
C SER A 99 1.01 -13.80 -0.92
N GLU A 100 -0.02 -13.94 -1.73
CA GLU A 100 -0.12 -14.97 -2.77
C GLU A 100 0.93 -14.75 -3.87
N ASP A 101 1.11 -13.51 -4.34
CA ASP A 101 2.16 -13.17 -5.31
C ASP A 101 3.55 -13.57 -4.80
N ILE A 102 3.86 -13.28 -3.53
CA ILE A 102 5.14 -13.62 -2.92
C ILE A 102 5.31 -15.14 -2.85
N LEU A 103 4.28 -15.88 -2.46
CA LEU A 103 4.33 -17.34 -2.41
C LEU A 103 4.56 -17.94 -3.79
N ALA A 104 3.87 -17.44 -4.81
CA ALA A 104 4.08 -17.88 -6.20
C ALA A 104 5.51 -17.61 -6.69
N LEU A 105 6.08 -16.44 -6.34
CA LEU A 105 7.46 -16.11 -6.66
C LEU A 105 8.46 -16.98 -5.92
N MET A 106 8.24 -17.26 -4.64
CA MET A 106 9.12 -18.09 -3.81
C MET A 106 9.11 -19.56 -4.24
N SER A 107 7.94 -20.08 -4.65
CA SER A 107 7.79 -21.45 -5.16
C SER A 107 8.25 -21.60 -6.61
N ASN A 108 8.64 -20.52 -7.28
CA ASN A 108 8.91 -20.49 -8.71
C ASN A 108 7.76 -21.04 -9.56
N ASP A 109 6.51 -20.71 -9.19
CA ASP A 109 5.32 -21.13 -9.93
C ASP A 109 5.45 -20.78 -11.41
N PRO A 110 5.45 -21.77 -12.32
CA PRO A 110 5.58 -21.51 -13.75
C PRO A 110 4.37 -20.85 -14.38
N THR A 111 3.22 -20.85 -13.69
CA THR A 111 1.97 -20.23 -14.15
C THR A 111 1.84 -18.78 -13.71
N PHE A 112 2.69 -18.33 -12.79
CA PHE A 112 2.65 -16.96 -12.29
C PHE A 112 3.13 -15.97 -13.34
N ASP A 113 2.24 -15.04 -13.72
CA ASP A 113 2.60 -13.95 -14.63
C ASP A 113 3.55 -12.94 -13.94
N ARG A 114 4.77 -12.83 -14.44
CA ARG A 114 5.84 -11.95 -13.92
C ARG A 114 5.86 -10.58 -14.59
N THR A 115 4.93 -10.29 -15.49
CA THR A 115 4.80 -8.94 -16.04
C THR A 115 4.33 -7.96 -14.97
N PHE A 116 4.75 -6.71 -15.09
CA PHE A 116 4.31 -5.69 -14.15
C PHE A 116 2.79 -5.52 -14.19
N LYS A 117 2.18 -5.57 -13.01
CA LYS A 117 0.77 -5.27 -12.80
C LYS A 117 0.62 -4.30 -11.64
N MET A 118 0.08 -3.12 -11.89
CA MET A 118 -0.52 -2.31 -10.84
C MET A 118 -1.92 -2.85 -10.59
N TYR A 119 -2.23 -3.17 -9.33
CA TYR A 119 -3.58 -3.55 -8.96
C TYR A 119 -4.51 -2.35 -9.09
N ASP A 120 -5.69 -2.60 -9.66
CA ASP A 120 -6.73 -1.62 -9.90
C ASP A 120 -7.92 -1.90 -8.98
N PHE A 121 -8.41 -0.85 -8.35
CA PHE A 121 -9.52 -0.93 -7.40
C PHE A 121 -10.72 -0.15 -7.94
N GLU A 122 -11.89 -0.63 -7.63
CA GLU A 122 -13.10 0.10 -7.98
C GLU A 122 -13.12 1.47 -7.25
N PRO A 123 -13.34 2.59 -7.99
CA PRO A 123 -13.35 3.92 -7.39
C PRO A 123 -14.30 4.03 -6.20
N GLY A 124 -13.87 4.72 -5.14
CA GLY A 124 -14.63 4.86 -3.90
C GLY A 124 -14.59 3.63 -3.00
N THR A 125 -13.69 2.66 -3.25
CA THR A 125 -13.47 1.55 -2.33
C THR A 125 -12.73 2.04 -1.10
N ILE A 126 -13.35 1.84 0.07
CA ILE A 126 -12.78 2.16 1.38
C ILE A 126 -12.56 0.88 2.18
N PHE A 127 -11.71 0.97 3.19
CA PHE A 127 -11.58 -0.05 4.21
C PHE A 127 -11.73 0.55 5.61
N LEU A 128 -12.43 -0.17 6.46
CA LEU A 128 -12.53 0.09 7.90
C LEU A 128 -11.79 -1.03 8.63
N ARG A 129 -11.04 -0.65 9.63
CA ARG A 129 -10.20 -1.57 10.39
C ARG A 129 -10.13 -1.15 11.84
N ASP A 130 -10.16 -2.12 12.73
CA ASP A 130 -9.91 -1.94 14.16
C ASP A 130 -8.98 -3.04 14.67
N VAL A 131 -8.64 -3.01 15.95
CA VAL A 131 -7.88 -4.05 16.63
C VAL A 131 -8.76 -5.29 16.81
N ASP A 132 -8.19 -6.46 16.51
CA ASP A 132 -8.84 -7.77 16.72
C ASP A 132 -10.14 -8.04 15.91
N VAL A 133 -10.39 -7.25 14.87
CA VAL A 133 -11.50 -7.48 13.94
C VAL A 133 -11.00 -7.54 12.49
N GLU A 134 -11.72 -8.29 11.65
CA GLU A 134 -11.43 -8.31 10.22
C GLU A 134 -11.75 -6.95 9.59
N PRO A 135 -10.92 -6.48 8.63
CA PRO A 135 -11.22 -5.26 7.89
C PRO A 135 -12.49 -5.42 7.07
N ILE A 136 -13.28 -4.34 7.02
CA ILE A 136 -14.48 -4.26 6.18
C ILE A 136 -14.11 -3.48 4.92
N LEU A 137 -14.44 -4.03 3.76
CA LEU A 137 -14.40 -3.35 2.47
C LEU A 137 -15.81 -2.96 2.04
N MET A 138 -15.99 -1.69 1.66
CA MET A 138 -17.26 -1.17 1.17
C MET A 138 -17.05 0.04 0.25
N LYS A 139 -18.12 0.52 -0.37
CA LYS A 139 -18.13 1.81 -1.05
C LYS A 139 -18.26 2.93 -0.03
N GLU A 140 -17.57 4.04 -0.25
CA GLU A 140 -17.70 5.22 0.61
C GLU A 140 -19.15 5.75 0.65
N SER A 141 -19.86 5.65 -0.49
CA SER A 141 -21.28 6.00 -0.59
C SER A 141 -22.22 5.14 0.27
N ASP A 142 -21.78 4.00 0.74
CA ASP A 142 -22.58 3.10 1.58
C ASP A 142 -22.43 3.43 3.07
N LEU A 143 -21.36 4.12 3.44
CA LEU A 143 -21.09 4.51 4.83
C LEU A 143 -22.20 5.41 5.43
N THR A 144 -22.88 6.20 4.61
CA THR A 144 -23.98 7.07 5.03
C THR A 144 -25.32 6.37 5.15
N LYS A 145 -25.39 5.09 4.81
CA LYS A 145 -26.61 4.26 4.90
C LYS A 145 -26.67 3.44 6.21
N LEU A 146 -25.62 3.52 7.02
CA LEU A 146 -25.54 2.90 8.34
C LEU A 146 -26.04 3.85 9.41
#